data_03cff60e258357f4c7c111aef134c92e
#
_entry.id   03cff60e258357f4c7c111aef134c92e
#
_cell.length_a   1.000
_cell.length_b   1.000
_cell.length_c   1.000
_cell.angle_alpha   90.00
_cell.angle_beta   90.00
_cell.angle_gamma   90.00
#
_symmetry.space_group_name_H-M   'P 1'
#
loop_
_entity.id
_entity.type
_entity.pdbx_description
1 polymer ?
#
loop_
_entity_poly.entity_id
_entity_poly.type
_entity_poly.pdbx_seq_one_letter_code
_entity_poly.pdbx_strand_id
1 'polypeptide(L)'
;MIAVRRELQLGLGALMLFEVVLCFGAIALFSRMAPAIERILQENVYSIEAAEEMLVVLALTADGPAGDDLRRRFQDALQAARDNTTEDEEVPVLNQIERNASRVLKGDRTALAATVEPLRRLVQINRDAMRRTHQEARRLGIAGAWAVVILAVAAFAVSFVVTQRVRSRILAPLDELQAVLRSTREGDSFRRCQLRDAPDELREAMRSINDLLDSRFPTAEERDTGDAEGMNAGVHQEK
;
A
#
# COMPACT_ATOMS: atom_id res chain seq x y z
N MET A 1 34.58 8.09 -7.89
CA MET A 1 33.43 7.48 -8.63
C MET A 1 32.62 6.47 -7.81
N ILE A 2 33.17 5.81 -6.79
CA ILE A 2 32.50 4.72 -6.04
C ILE A 2 31.48 5.25 -5.03
N ALA A 3 31.74 6.36 -4.35
CA ALA A 3 30.88 6.86 -3.26
C ALA A 3 29.55 7.48 -3.77
N VAL A 4 29.58 8.33 -4.77
CA VAL A 4 28.38 8.95 -5.39
C VAL A 4 27.49 7.90 -6.06
N ARG A 5 28.11 6.97 -6.79
CA ARG A 5 27.41 5.85 -7.43
C ARG A 5 26.72 4.96 -6.40
N ARG A 6 27.38 4.69 -5.27
CA ARG A 6 26.84 3.87 -4.18
C ARG A 6 25.67 4.56 -3.47
N GLU A 7 25.75 5.86 -3.18
CA GLU A 7 24.64 6.62 -2.59
C GLU A 7 23.42 6.68 -3.52
N LEU A 8 23.64 6.89 -4.80
CA LEU A 8 22.57 6.91 -5.81
C LEU A 8 21.91 5.53 -5.96
N GLN A 9 22.72 4.46 -6.01
CA GLN A 9 22.21 3.09 -6.10
C GLN A 9 21.42 2.69 -4.85
N LEU A 10 21.89 3.07 -3.66
CA LEU A 10 21.18 2.81 -2.41
C LEU A 10 19.86 3.58 -2.34
N GLY A 11 19.84 4.84 -2.76
CA GLY A 11 18.61 5.65 -2.80
C GLY A 11 17.58 5.09 -3.78
N LEU A 12 18.00 4.74 -5.00
CA LEU A 12 17.13 4.15 -6.03
C LEU A 12 16.67 2.75 -5.62
N GLY A 13 17.57 1.94 -5.04
CA GLY A 13 17.23 0.60 -4.52
C GLY A 13 16.21 0.66 -3.38
N ALA A 14 16.34 1.61 -2.47
CA ALA A 14 15.37 1.83 -1.39
C ALA A 14 13.99 2.22 -1.96
N LEU A 15 13.95 3.10 -2.98
CA LEU A 15 12.71 3.50 -3.62
C LEU A 15 12.02 2.31 -4.29
N MET A 16 12.76 1.51 -5.08
CA MET A 16 12.24 0.29 -5.71
C MET A 16 11.73 -0.73 -4.68
N LEU A 17 12.45 -0.90 -3.56
CA LEU A 17 12.02 -1.78 -2.49
C LEU A 17 10.69 -1.30 -1.88
N PHE A 18 10.52 0.00 -1.67
CA PHE A 18 9.28 0.58 -1.17
C PHE A 18 8.11 0.34 -2.12
N GLU A 19 8.28 0.51 -3.43
CA GLU A 19 7.26 0.24 -4.44
C GLU A 19 6.84 -1.23 -4.44
N VAL A 20 7.81 -2.14 -4.36
CA VAL A 20 7.54 -3.58 -4.27
C VAL A 20 6.74 -3.92 -3.01
N VAL A 21 7.14 -3.39 -1.85
CA VAL A 21 6.41 -3.60 -0.57
C VAL A 21 5.00 -3.02 -0.64
N LEU A 22 4.81 -1.85 -1.25
CA LEU A 22 3.49 -1.26 -1.49
C LEU A 22 2.59 -2.16 -2.36
N CYS A 23 3.11 -2.67 -3.48
CA CYS A 23 2.37 -3.56 -4.37
C CYS A 23 1.97 -4.86 -3.66
N PHE A 24 2.91 -5.53 -3.00
CA PHE A 24 2.60 -6.76 -2.27
C PHE A 24 1.67 -6.53 -1.08
N GLY A 25 1.82 -5.42 -0.37
CA GLY A 25 0.93 -5.01 0.71
C GLY A 25 -0.51 -4.79 0.24
N ALA A 26 -0.69 -4.11 -0.89
CA ALA A 26 -1.99 -3.91 -1.51
C ALA A 26 -2.63 -5.24 -1.95
N ILE A 27 -1.87 -6.10 -2.64
CA ILE A 27 -2.35 -7.42 -3.06
C ILE A 27 -2.76 -8.26 -1.84
N ALA A 28 -1.93 -8.31 -0.78
CA ALA A 28 -2.22 -9.04 0.44
C ALA A 28 -3.48 -8.52 1.16
N LEU A 29 -3.73 -7.21 1.11
CA LEU A 29 -4.94 -6.61 1.65
C LEU A 29 -6.18 -7.06 0.86
N PHE A 30 -6.16 -6.95 -0.47
CA PHE A 30 -7.27 -7.35 -1.34
C PHE A 30 -7.55 -8.86 -1.24
N SER A 31 -6.51 -9.70 -1.19
CA SER A 31 -6.67 -11.15 -1.07
C SER A 31 -7.28 -11.58 0.27
N ARG A 32 -7.15 -10.77 1.33
CA ARG A 32 -7.84 -11.02 2.61
C ARG A 32 -9.28 -10.56 2.65
N MET A 33 -9.65 -9.58 1.83
CA MET A 33 -11.03 -9.06 1.77
C MET A 33 -11.95 -9.92 0.89
N ALA A 34 -11.44 -10.50 -0.20
CA ALA A 34 -12.23 -11.30 -1.13
C ALA A 34 -12.95 -12.50 -0.46
N PRO A 35 -12.32 -13.34 0.38
CA PRO A 35 -12.98 -14.46 1.04
C PRO A 35 -14.10 -14.04 2.00
N ALA A 36 -13.98 -12.86 2.62
CA ALA A 36 -15.00 -12.36 3.55
C ALA A 36 -16.31 -12.01 2.81
N ILE A 37 -16.18 -11.43 1.60
CA ILE A 37 -17.35 -11.09 0.75
C ILE A 37 -18.00 -12.37 0.22
N GLU A 38 -17.22 -13.34 -0.21
CA GLU A 38 -17.70 -14.61 -0.73
C GLU A 38 -18.45 -15.40 0.34
N ARG A 39 -17.92 -15.45 1.56
CA ARG A 39 -18.55 -16.10 2.70
C ARG A 39 -19.90 -15.46 3.08
N ILE A 40 -20.01 -14.14 3.07
CA ILE A 40 -21.28 -13.44 3.33
C ILE A 40 -22.35 -13.83 2.29
N LEU A 41 -21.97 -13.88 1.01
CA LEU A 41 -22.91 -14.15 -0.07
C LEU A 41 -23.32 -15.61 -0.14
N GLN A 42 -22.38 -16.55 0.00
CA GLN A 42 -22.65 -17.97 -0.20
C GLN A 42 -23.22 -18.67 1.04
N GLU A 43 -22.78 -18.29 2.24
CA GLU A 43 -23.13 -19.04 3.44
C GLU A 43 -24.40 -18.48 4.13
N ASN A 44 -24.50 -17.18 4.33
CA ASN A 44 -25.59 -16.62 5.13
C ASN A 44 -26.83 -16.25 4.30
N VAL A 45 -26.67 -15.85 3.03
CA VAL A 45 -27.81 -15.48 2.17
C VAL A 45 -28.65 -16.73 1.88
N TYR A 46 -28.03 -17.85 1.54
CA TYR A 46 -28.75 -19.10 1.27
C TYR A 46 -29.56 -19.63 2.47
N SER A 47 -29.01 -19.52 3.69
CA SER A 47 -29.77 -19.91 4.90
C SER A 47 -30.95 -18.99 5.17
N ILE A 48 -30.85 -17.70 4.86
CA ILE A 48 -31.95 -16.75 4.97
C ILE A 48 -33.06 -17.07 3.93
N GLU A 49 -32.64 -17.27 2.66
CA GLU A 49 -33.56 -17.63 1.58
C GLU A 49 -34.30 -18.95 1.88
N ALA A 50 -33.58 -19.94 2.39
CA ALA A 50 -34.20 -21.22 2.81
C ALA A 50 -35.19 -21.01 3.96
N ALA A 51 -34.87 -20.17 4.94
CA ALA A 51 -35.80 -19.87 6.03
C ALA A 51 -37.03 -19.07 5.54
N GLU A 52 -36.86 -18.14 4.62
CA GLU A 52 -37.94 -17.38 3.99
C GLU A 52 -38.86 -18.31 3.17
N GLU A 53 -38.26 -19.24 2.41
CA GLU A 53 -39.05 -20.25 1.66
C GLU A 53 -39.89 -21.14 2.60
N MET A 54 -39.31 -21.60 3.72
CA MET A 54 -40.04 -22.34 4.73
C MET A 54 -41.20 -21.49 5.32
N LEU A 55 -40.98 -20.19 5.57
CA LEU A 55 -42.06 -19.29 6.06
C LEU A 55 -43.15 -19.11 5.02
N VAL A 56 -42.83 -19.01 3.74
CA VAL A 56 -43.82 -18.93 2.66
C VAL A 56 -44.66 -20.21 2.63
N VAL A 57 -44.03 -21.39 2.72
CA VAL A 57 -44.79 -22.66 2.79
C VAL A 57 -45.69 -22.72 4.03
N LEU A 58 -45.21 -22.25 5.19
CA LEU A 58 -46.03 -22.15 6.40
C LEU A 58 -47.29 -21.27 6.18
N ALA A 59 -47.11 -20.13 5.53
CA ALA A 59 -48.21 -19.21 5.23
C ALA A 59 -49.26 -19.86 4.30
N LEU A 60 -48.78 -20.59 3.28
CA LEU A 60 -49.66 -21.30 2.32
C LEU A 60 -50.39 -22.54 2.92
N THR A 61 -49.88 -23.09 4.03
CA THR A 61 -50.47 -24.22 4.74
C THR A 61 -51.31 -23.81 5.94
N ALA A 62 -51.54 -22.53 6.18
CA ALA A 62 -52.32 -22.01 7.31
C ALA A 62 -53.78 -22.47 7.29
N ASP A 63 -54.33 -22.69 6.11
CA ASP A 63 -55.75 -23.05 5.91
C ASP A 63 -56.00 -24.57 5.68
N GLY A 64 -54.93 -25.39 5.69
CA GLY A 64 -55.09 -26.83 5.49
C GLY A 64 -53.79 -27.58 5.33
N PRO A 65 -53.81 -28.90 5.09
CA PRO A 65 -52.64 -29.70 4.92
C PRO A 65 -51.91 -29.35 3.63
N ALA A 66 -50.57 -29.40 3.67
CA ALA A 66 -49.72 -29.14 2.54
C ALA A 66 -49.90 -30.19 1.43
N GLY A 67 -50.04 -29.75 0.18
CA GLY A 67 -49.92 -30.61 -0.99
C GLY A 67 -48.47 -31.09 -1.20
N ASP A 68 -48.29 -32.08 -2.08
CA ASP A 68 -46.98 -32.70 -2.30
C ASP A 68 -45.92 -31.72 -2.78
N ASP A 69 -46.29 -30.69 -3.50
CA ASP A 69 -45.39 -29.62 -3.94
C ASP A 69 -44.85 -28.78 -2.77
N LEU A 70 -45.77 -28.31 -1.90
CA LEU A 70 -45.38 -27.53 -0.71
C LEU A 70 -44.55 -28.37 0.28
N ARG A 71 -44.81 -29.67 0.37
CA ARG A 71 -44.01 -30.60 1.18
C ARG A 71 -42.58 -30.69 0.66
N ARG A 72 -42.41 -30.86 -0.64
CA ARG A 72 -41.08 -30.91 -1.27
C ARG A 72 -40.35 -29.58 -1.04
N ARG A 73 -40.98 -28.45 -1.35
CA ARG A 73 -40.39 -27.12 -1.15
C ARG A 73 -39.89 -26.90 0.28
N PHE A 74 -40.70 -27.30 1.27
CA PHE A 74 -40.29 -27.18 2.68
C PHE A 74 -39.11 -28.09 3.01
N GLN A 75 -39.09 -29.33 2.52
CA GLN A 75 -38.02 -30.29 2.76
C GLN A 75 -36.74 -29.87 2.08
N ASP A 76 -36.79 -29.40 0.84
CA ASP A 76 -35.67 -28.93 0.08
C ASP A 76 -35.06 -27.67 0.75
N ALA A 77 -35.88 -26.73 1.21
CA ALA A 77 -35.43 -25.55 1.94
C ALA A 77 -34.81 -25.92 3.30
N LEU A 78 -35.41 -26.86 4.05
CA LEU A 78 -34.86 -27.33 5.31
C LEU A 78 -33.47 -28.03 5.09
N GLN A 79 -33.38 -28.84 4.04
CA GLN A 79 -32.13 -29.50 3.69
C GLN A 79 -31.08 -28.48 3.27
N ALA A 80 -31.44 -27.50 2.44
CA ALA A 80 -30.54 -26.42 2.04
C ALA A 80 -30.01 -25.63 3.25
N ALA A 81 -30.87 -25.31 4.22
CA ALA A 81 -30.45 -24.66 5.46
C ALA A 81 -29.49 -25.53 6.29
N ARG A 82 -29.68 -26.85 6.30
CA ARG A 82 -28.80 -27.79 7.00
C ARG A 82 -27.43 -27.93 6.34
N ASP A 83 -27.42 -28.06 5.03
CA ASP A 83 -26.19 -28.22 4.26
C ASP A 83 -25.30 -26.94 4.34
N ASN A 84 -25.96 -25.83 4.65
CA ASN A 84 -25.33 -24.51 4.75
C ASN A 84 -25.17 -24.01 6.21
N THR A 85 -25.23 -24.89 7.20
CA THR A 85 -25.06 -24.53 8.61
C THR A 85 -23.63 -24.04 8.87
N THR A 86 -23.47 -22.79 9.29
CA THR A 86 -22.16 -22.16 9.54
C THR A 86 -21.96 -21.76 11.00
N GLU A 87 -23.08 -21.57 11.73
CA GLU A 87 -23.05 -21.16 13.13
C GLU A 87 -23.54 -22.32 14.02
N ASP A 88 -22.86 -22.62 15.11
CA ASP A 88 -23.26 -23.66 16.06
C ASP A 88 -24.66 -23.45 16.64
N GLU A 89 -25.09 -22.19 16.72
CA GLU A 89 -26.41 -21.77 17.21
C GLU A 89 -27.54 -22.17 16.26
N GLU A 90 -27.29 -22.47 15.00
CA GLU A 90 -28.32 -22.89 14.01
C GLU A 90 -28.75 -24.32 14.24
N VAL A 91 -27.87 -25.22 14.66
CA VAL A 91 -28.11 -26.64 14.81
C VAL A 91 -29.34 -26.92 15.71
N PRO A 92 -29.44 -26.38 16.94
CA PRO A 92 -30.62 -26.62 17.79
C PRO A 92 -31.92 -26.04 17.21
N VAL A 93 -31.83 -24.94 16.47
CA VAL A 93 -32.96 -24.28 15.82
C VAL A 93 -33.49 -25.13 14.66
N LEU A 94 -32.61 -25.59 13.78
CA LEU A 94 -32.95 -26.50 12.67
C LEU A 94 -33.52 -27.81 13.16
N ASN A 95 -33.00 -28.40 14.23
CA ASN A 95 -33.57 -29.60 14.86
C ASN A 95 -34.97 -29.38 15.42
N GLN A 96 -35.25 -28.16 15.92
CA GLN A 96 -36.61 -27.81 16.37
C GLN A 96 -37.60 -27.67 15.21
N ILE A 97 -37.21 -27.03 14.11
CA ILE A 97 -38.00 -26.90 12.88
C ILE A 97 -38.32 -28.28 12.34
N GLU A 98 -37.31 -29.15 12.22
CA GLU A 98 -37.47 -30.50 11.70
C GLU A 98 -38.47 -31.35 12.54
N ARG A 99 -38.35 -31.32 13.87
CA ARG A 99 -39.31 -32.03 14.76
C ARG A 99 -40.72 -31.61 14.56
N ASN A 100 -40.97 -30.37 14.18
CA ASN A 100 -42.33 -29.84 13.95
C ASN A 100 -42.77 -30.02 12.50
N ALA A 101 -41.89 -30.24 11.54
CA ALA A 101 -42.16 -30.26 10.10
C ALA A 101 -43.33 -31.19 9.72
N SER A 102 -43.31 -32.45 10.21
CA SER A 102 -44.36 -33.41 9.87
C SER A 102 -45.74 -33.00 10.35
N ARG A 103 -45.85 -32.33 11.48
CA ARG A 103 -47.12 -31.84 12.05
C ARG A 103 -47.62 -30.59 11.31
N VAL A 104 -46.69 -29.66 11.03
CA VAL A 104 -46.94 -28.44 10.25
C VAL A 104 -47.50 -28.81 8.88
N LEU A 105 -46.87 -29.73 8.17
CA LEU A 105 -47.28 -30.15 6.82
C LEU A 105 -48.59 -30.94 6.79
N LYS A 106 -49.08 -31.41 7.94
CA LYS A 106 -50.47 -31.98 8.13
C LYS A 106 -51.50 -30.91 8.49
N GLY A 107 -51.13 -29.64 8.60
CA GLY A 107 -52.04 -28.55 8.92
C GLY A 107 -52.29 -28.33 10.42
N ASP A 108 -51.41 -28.83 11.30
CA ASP A 108 -51.50 -28.58 12.75
C ASP A 108 -51.12 -27.11 13.04
N ARG A 109 -52.14 -26.29 13.38
CA ARG A 109 -51.97 -24.86 13.69
C ARG A 109 -51.08 -24.60 14.88
N THR A 110 -51.04 -25.51 15.86
CA THR A 110 -50.19 -25.37 17.04
C THR A 110 -48.71 -25.59 16.66
N ALA A 111 -48.42 -26.60 15.85
CA ALA A 111 -47.10 -26.85 15.32
C ALA A 111 -46.66 -25.73 14.39
N LEU A 112 -47.56 -25.16 13.58
CA LEU A 112 -47.28 -24.01 12.73
C LEU A 112 -46.84 -22.81 13.56
N ALA A 113 -47.62 -22.42 14.57
CA ALA A 113 -47.23 -21.31 15.47
C ALA A 113 -45.88 -21.57 16.18
N ALA A 114 -45.63 -22.82 16.62
CA ALA A 114 -44.39 -23.22 17.28
C ALA A 114 -43.16 -23.27 16.34
N THR A 115 -43.37 -23.22 15.01
CA THR A 115 -42.27 -23.26 14.03
C THR A 115 -41.86 -21.87 13.51
N VAL A 116 -42.78 -20.89 13.59
CA VAL A 116 -42.51 -19.52 13.14
C VAL A 116 -41.37 -18.89 13.93
N GLU A 117 -41.34 -19.04 15.26
CA GLU A 117 -40.33 -18.44 16.10
C GLU A 117 -38.92 -19.05 15.86
N PRO A 118 -38.74 -20.37 15.78
CA PRO A 118 -37.48 -20.98 15.34
C PRO A 118 -37.01 -20.47 13.97
N LEU A 119 -37.89 -20.33 12.98
CA LEU A 119 -37.53 -19.81 11.66
C LEU A 119 -37.06 -18.34 11.73
N ARG A 120 -37.75 -17.51 12.52
CA ARG A 120 -37.30 -16.15 12.78
C ARG A 120 -35.93 -16.12 13.48
N ARG A 121 -35.72 -17.02 14.43
CA ARG A 121 -34.46 -17.16 15.12
C ARG A 121 -33.31 -17.54 14.17
N LEU A 122 -33.59 -18.48 13.23
CA LEU A 122 -32.62 -18.87 12.19
C LEU A 122 -32.21 -17.66 11.33
N VAL A 123 -33.20 -16.89 10.85
CA VAL A 123 -32.92 -15.65 10.10
C VAL A 123 -32.13 -14.66 10.93
N GLN A 124 -32.42 -14.52 12.23
CA GLN A 124 -31.70 -13.59 13.11
C GLN A 124 -30.25 -14.01 13.31
N ILE A 125 -29.96 -15.29 13.54
CA ILE A 125 -28.60 -15.83 13.69
C ILE A 125 -27.77 -15.49 12.45
N ASN A 126 -28.30 -15.79 11.26
CA ASN A 126 -27.62 -15.52 10.00
C ASN A 126 -27.40 -14.01 9.73
N ARG A 127 -28.41 -13.17 10.04
CA ARG A 127 -28.25 -11.71 9.93
C ARG A 127 -27.19 -11.17 10.88
N ASP A 128 -27.10 -11.70 12.09
CA ASP A 128 -26.12 -11.27 13.07
C ASP A 128 -24.71 -11.76 12.68
N ALA A 129 -24.58 -12.97 12.12
CA ALA A 129 -23.34 -13.46 11.52
C ALA A 129 -22.87 -12.58 10.36
N MET A 130 -23.77 -12.22 9.43
CA MET A 130 -23.47 -11.28 8.34
C MET A 130 -22.98 -9.92 8.85
N ARG A 131 -23.64 -9.38 9.88
CA ARG A 131 -23.24 -8.09 10.48
C ARG A 131 -21.85 -8.17 11.12
N ARG A 132 -21.54 -9.26 11.83
CA ARG A 132 -20.20 -9.49 12.43
C ARG A 132 -19.13 -9.53 11.35
N THR A 133 -19.31 -10.35 10.32
CA THR A 133 -18.38 -10.49 9.20
C THR A 133 -18.20 -9.16 8.43
N HIS A 134 -19.29 -8.44 8.19
CA HIS A 134 -19.22 -7.11 7.57
C HIS A 134 -18.41 -6.10 8.41
N GLN A 135 -18.61 -6.08 9.73
CA GLN A 135 -17.86 -5.19 10.62
C GLN A 135 -16.37 -5.53 10.67
N GLU A 136 -16.02 -6.82 10.67
CA GLU A 136 -14.64 -7.29 10.62
C GLU A 136 -13.97 -6.92 9.29
N ALA A 137 -14.63 -7.18 8.17
CA ALA A 137 -14.16 -6.79 6.84
C ALA A 137 -13.94 -5.28 6.74
N ARG A 138 -14.87 -4.48 7.28
CA ARG A 138 -14.77 -3.02 7.31
C ARG A 138 -13.59 -2.55 8.16
N ARG A 139 -13.37 -3.14 9.35
CA ARG A 139 -12.23 -2.81 10.21
C ARG A 139 -10.91 -3.11 9.52
N LEU A 140 -10.79 -4.29 8.91
CA LEU A 140 -9.62 -4.68 8.13
C LEU A 140 -9.38 -3.76 6.94
N GLY A 141 -10.46 -3.40 6.21
CA GLY A 141 -10.39 -2.47 5.09
C GLY A 141 -9.88 -1.08 5.50
N ILE A 142 -10.41 -0.52 6.59
CA ILE A 142 -9.98 0.79 7.11
C ILE A 142 -8.53 0.73 7.59
N ALA A 143 -8.16 -0.29 8.38
CA ALA A 143 -6.80 -0.46 8.87
C ALA A 143 -5.79 -0.62 7.71
N GLY A 144 -6.16 -1.40 6.69
CA GLY A 144 -5.37 -1.58 5.48
C GLY A 144 -5.21 -0.29 4.68
N ALA A 145 -6.28 0.49 4.52
CA ALA A 145 -6.22 1.79 3.85
C ALA A 145 -5.26 2.75 4.57
N TRP A 146 -5.32 2.84 5.89
CA TRP A 146 -4.37 3.65 6.67
C TRP A 146 -2.93 3.14 6.55
N ALA A 147 -2.71 1.82 6.54
CA ALA A 147 -1.38 1.25 6.34
C ALA A 147 -0.79 1.66 4.98
N VAL A 148 -1.59 1.62 3.90
CA VAL A 148 -1.16 2.08 2.56
C VAL A 148 -0.84 3.58 2.56
N VAL A 149 -1.65 4.42 3.20
CA VAL A 149 -1.40 5.86 3.30
C VAL A 149 -0.10 6.15 4.05
N ILE A 150 0.13 5.50 5.19
CA ILE A 150 1.37 5.68 5.97
C ILE A 150 2.59 5.24 5.15
N LEU A 151 2.49 4.12 4.43
CA LEU A 151 3.57 3.61 3.58
C LEU A 151 3.85 4.57 2.42
N ALA A 152 2.81 5.13 1.80
CA ALA A 152 2.94 6.11 0.73
C ALA A 152 3.62 7.40 1.21
N VAL A 153 3.25 7.91 2.39
CA VAL A 153 3.89 9.07 3.01
C VAL A 153 5.36 8.80 3.32
N ALA A 154 5.68 7.60 3.85
CA ALA A 154 7.07 7.20 4.10
C ALA A 154 7.89 7.11 2.81
N ALA A 155 7.33 6.52 1.74
CA ALA A 155 7.98 6.46 0.43
C ALA A 155 8.21 7.86 -0.14
N PHE A 156 7.25 8.76 -0.03
CA PHE A 156 7.39 10.15 -0.45
C PHE A 156 8.50 10.88 0.32
N ALA A 157 8.57 10.69 1.65
CA ALA A 157 9.61 11.28 2.47
C ALA A 157 11.02 10.79 2.07
N VAL A 158 11.17 9.48 1.83
CA VAL A 158 12.43 8.90 1.33
C VAL A 158 12.79 9.48 -0.03
N SER A 159 11.85 9.54 -0.97
CA SER A 159 12.04 10.10 -2.31
C SER A 159 12.48 11.56 -2.24
N PHE A 160 11.84 12.35 -1.37
CA PHE A 160 12.19 13.75 -1.14
C PHE A 160 13.62 13.91 -0.62
N VAL A 161 14.01 13.12 0.37
CA VAL A 161 15.37 13.15 0.93
C VAL A 161 16.42 12.76 -0.12
N VAL A 162 16.15 11.70 -0.91
CA VAL A 162 17.04 11.27 -2.00
C VAL A 162 17.19 12.38 -3.05
N THR A 163 16.08 12.97 -3.47
CA THR A 163 16.07 14.06 -4.46
C THR A 163 16.85 15.27 -3.98
N GLN A 164 16.66 15.69 -2.72
CA GLN A 164 17.41 16.79 -2.12
C GLN A 164 18.90 16.48 -2.04
N ARG A 165 19.25 15.25 -1.69
CA ARG A 165 20.65 14.82 -1.60
C ARG A 165 21.34 14.78 -2.96
N VAL A 166 20.63 14.31 -3.99
CA VAL A 166 21.14 14.33 -5.38
C VAL A 166 21.31 15.77 -5.87
N ARG A 167 20.34 16.64 -5.61
CA ARG A 167 20.38 18.03 -6.01
C ARG A 167 21.58 18.76 -5.38
N SER A 168 21.76 18.65 -4.06
CA SER A 168 22.82 19.38 -3.35
C SER A 168 24.20 18.80 -3.58
N ARG A 169 24.34 17.47 -3.71
CA ARG A 169 25.65 16.83 -3.81
C ARG A 169 26.13 16.60 -5.24
N ILE A 170 25.25 16.57 -6.23
CA ILE A 170 25.61 16.27 -7.61
C ILE A 170 25.29 17.45 -8.53
N LEU A 171 24.04 17.91 -8.56
CA LEU A 171 23.61 18.92 -9.52
C LEU A 171 24.23 20.28 -9.23
N ALA A 172 24.17 20.75 -7.98
CA ALA A 172 24.70 22.07 -7.62
C ALA A 172 26.24 22.24 -7.90
N PRO A 173 27.10 21.26 -7.58
CA PRO A 173 28.54 21.34 -7.97
C PRO A 173 28.75 21.28 -9.49
N LEU A 174 27.93 20.53 -10.23
CA LEU A 174 28.02 20.51 -11.71
C LEU A 174 27.58 21.83 -12.33
N ASP A 175 26.55 22.46 -11.81
CA ASP A 175 26.10 23.79 -12.25
C ASP A 175 27.18 24.85 -11.98
N GLU A 176 27.84 24.78 -10.81
CA GLU A 176 28.95 25.66 -10.48
C GLU A 176 30.16 25.48 -11.45
N LEU A 177 30.47 24.21 -11.75
CA LEU A 177 31.56 23.89 -12.69
C LEU A 177 31.24 24.43 -14.10
N GLN A 178 30.00 24.27 -14.58
CA GLN A 178 29.57 24.84 -15.85
C GLN A 178 29.61 26.37 -15.83
N ALA A 179 29.19 26.99 -14.72
CA ALA A 179 29.23 28.44 -14.58
C ALA A 179 30.65 29.00 -14.63
N VAL A 180 31.62 28.34 -13.96
CA VAL A 180 33.04 28.74 -14.02
C VAL A 180 33.63 28.59 -15.43
N LEU A 181 33.37 27.45 -16.10
CA LEU A 181 33.85 27.24 -17.48
C LEU A 181 33.24 28.24 -18.45
N ARG A 182 31.96 28.60 -18.29
CA ARG A 182 31.29 29.59 -19.10
C ARG A 182 31.90 30.99 -18.88
N SER A 183 32.03 31.40 -17.61
CA SER A 183 32.63 32.68 -17.21
C SER A 183 34.02 32.83 -17.79
N THR A 184 34.88 31.79 -17.72
CA THR A 184 36.23 31.78 -18.34
C THR A 184 36.17 31.96 -19.85
N ARG A 185 35.20 31.38 -20.56
CA ARG A 185 35.04 31.59 -22.02
C ARG A 185 34.59 32.99 -22.37
N GLU A 186 33.84 33.66 -21.49
CA GLU A 186 33.37 35.03 -21.63
C GLU A 186 34.41 36.08 -21.25
N GLY A 187 35.62 35.65 -20.78
CA GLY A 187 36.74 36.49 -20.49
C GLY A 187 36.97 36.78 -18.99
N ASP A 188 36.10 36.30 -18.11
CA ASP A 188 36.33 36.36 -16.66
C ASP A 188 37.18 35.18 -16.19
N SER A 189 38.48 35.40 -16.14
CA SER A 189 39.47 34.37 -15.75
C SER A 189 39.69 34.27 -14.23
N PHE A 190 39.02 35.06 -13.41
CA PHE A 190 39.22 35.09 -11.95
C PHE A 190 38.29 34.22 -11.17
N ARG A 191 37.16 33.76 -11.77
CA ARG A 191 36.20 32.89 -11.10
C ARG A 191 36.79 31.49 -10.93
N ARG A 192 36.63 30.92 -9.72
CA ARG A 192 37.09 29.57 -9.34
C ARG A 192 35.93 28.74 -8.84
N CYS A 193 36.04 27.42 -9.02
CA CYS A 193 35.06 26.47 -8.47
C CYS A 193 35.11 26.47 -6.95
N GLN A 194 33.92 26.57 -6.30
CA GLN A 194 33.85 26.45 -4.86
C GLN A 194 33.81 24.97 -4.47
N LEU A 195 34.80 24.52 -3.69
CA LEU A 195 34.96 23.12 -3.30
C LEU A 195 34.06 22.68 -2.11
N ARG A 196 33.24 23.61 -1.58
CA ARG A 196 32.38 23.34 -0.44
C ARG A 196 31.24 22.39 -0.86
N ASP A 197 30.98 21.35 -0.06
CA ASP A 197 29.88 20.40 -0.22
C ASP A 197 29.89 19.45 -1.44
N ALA A 198 30.94 19.49 -2.28
CA ALA A 198 31.12 18.55 -3.38
C ALA A 198 31.61 17.18 -2.89
N PRO A 199 31.13 16.05 -3.46
CA PRO A 199 31.72 14.73 -3.26
C PRO A 199 33.22 14.72 -3.65
N ASP A 200 33.98 13.79 -3.04
CA ASP A 200 35.43 13.77 -3.20
C ASP A 200 35.89 13.69 -4.68
N GLU A 201 35.15 12.91 -5.48
CA GLU A 201 35.44 12.77 -6.92
C GLU A 201 35.19 14.06 -7.72
N LEU A 202 34.11 14.79 -7.41
CA LEU A 202 33.84 16.08 -8.02
C LEU A 202 34.79 17.15 -7.50
N ARG A 203 35.15 17.09 -6.24
CA ARG A 203 36.10 18.01 -5.60
C ARG A 203 37.48 17.90 -6.24
N GLU A 204 37.91 16.69 -6.57
CA GLU A 204 39.17 16.46 -7.29
C GLU A 204 39.13 17.05 -8.70
N ALA A 205 38.04 16.83 -9.45
CA ALA A 205 37.86 17.44 -10.77
C ALA A 205 37.83 18.98 -10.69
N MET A 206 37.12 19.55 -9.69
CA MET A 206 37.03 20.99 -9.48
C MET A 206 38.40 21.60 -9.10
N ARG A 207 39.22 20.89 -8.29
CA ARG A 207 40.63 21.30 -8.01
C ARG A 207 41.46 21.30 -9.28
N SER A 208 41.42 20.21 -10.05
CA SER A 208 42.19 20.13 -11.30
C SER A 208 41.84 21.24 -12.28
N ILE A 209 40.56 21.66 -12.31
CA ILE A 209 40.17 22.80 -13.14
C ILE A 209 40.66 24.11 -12.56
N ASN A 210 40.61 24.33 -11.24
CA ASN A 210 41.17 25.51 -10.61
C ASN A 210 42.68 25.60 -10.86
N ASP A 211 43.43 24.49 -10.70
CA ASP A 211 44.89 24.43 -10.96
C ASP A 211 45.22 24.76 -12.43
N LEU A 212 44.39 24.25 -13.38
CA LEU A 212 44.52 24.60 -14.81
C LEU A 212 44.25 26.10 -15.08
N LEU A 213 43.28 26.69 -14.41
CA LEU A 213 42.98 28.11 -14.53
C LEU A 213 44.08 28.98 -13.91
N ASP A 214 44.64 28.56 -12.76
CA ASP A 214 45.75 29.25 -12.10
C ASP A 214 47.04 29.20 -12.94
N SER A 215 47.32 28.07 -13.60
CA SER A 215 48.47 27.93 -14.49
C SER A 215 48.37 28.79 -15.76
N ARG A 216 47.15 29.00 -16.28
CA ARG A 216 46.93 29.82 -17.48
C ARG A 216 46.73 31.31 -17.21
N PHE A 217 46.24 31.66 -16.05
CA PHE A 217 45.89 33.03 -15.64
C PHE A 217 46.41 33.27 -14.22
N PRO A 218 47.76 33.38 -14.02
CA PRO A 218 48.33 33.62 -12.69
C PRO A 218 47.79 34.91 -12.10
N THR A 219 47.46 34.91 -10.83
CA THR A 219 47.00 36.08 -10.09
C THR A 219 48.08 37.16 -10.06
N ALA A 220 47.65 38.44 -9.94
CA ALA A 220 48.58 39.57 -9.98
C ALA A 220 49.71 39.48 -8.90
N GLU A 221 49.47 38.81 -7.78
CA GLU A 221 50.45 38.57 -6.72
C GLU A 221 51.58 37.62 -7.15
N GLU A 222 51.31 36.59 -7.96
CA GLU A 222 52.35 35.67 -8.44
C GLU A 222 53.24 36.27 -9.54
N ARG A 223 52.73 37.29 -10.27
CA ARG A 223 53.56 38.03 -11.25
C ARG A 223 54.60 38.90 -10.57
N ASP A 224 54.29 39.51 -9.43
CA ASP A 224 55.18 40.41 -8.71
C ASP A 224 56.32 39.66 -8.00
N THR A 225 56.03 38.41 -7.54
CA THR A 225 57.13 37.57 -6.96
C THR A 225 58.06 36.96 -8.02
N GLY A 226 57.52 36.61 -9.22
CA GLY A 226 58.34 36.10 -10.32
C GLY A 226 59.25 37.13 -10.93
N ASP A 227 58.87 38.42 -11.03
CA ASP A 227 59.69 39.52 -11.51
C ASP A 227 60.72 39.93 -10.47
N ALA A 228 60.46 39.77 -9.16
CA ALA A 228 61.40 40.04 -8.09
C ALA A 228 62.62 39.03 -8.02
N GLU A 229 62.30 37.73 -8.29
CA GLU A 229 63.39 36.69 -8.37
C GLU A 229 64.22 36.79 -9.64
N GLY A 230 63.61 37.17 -10.79
CA GLY A 230 64.33 37.40 -12.05
C GLY A 230 65.29 38.56 -11.99
N MET A 231 64.98 39.62 -11.23
CA MET A 231 65.86 40.82 -11.09
C MET A 231 67.06 40.62 -10.15
N ASN A 232 66.96 39.65 -9.22
CA ASN A 232 68.06 39.35 -8.29
C ASN A 232 69.10 38.36 -8.84
N ALA A 233 68.73 37.60 -9.90
CA ALA A 233 69.68 36.67 -10.56
C ALA A 233 70.64 37.35 -11.57
N GLY A 234 70.39 38.59 -11.99
CA GLY A 234 71.19 39.34 -12.96
C GLY A 234 72.31 40.15 -12.39
N VAL A 235 72.46 40.26 -11.05
CA VAL A 235 73.49 41.17 -10.43
C VAL A 235 74.80 40.46 -10.00
N HIS A 236 74.91 39.14 -10.19
CA HIS A 236 76.10 38.39 -9.74
C HIS A 236 77.00 37.86 -10.85
N GLN A 237 76.98 38.42 -12.07
CA GLN A 237 77.94 38.07 -13.13
C GLN A 237 78.71 39.27 -13.70
N GLU A 238 79.28 40.16 -12.86
CA GLU A 238 80.33 41.03 -13.24
C GLU A 238 81.23 41.31 -12.02
N LYS A 239 82.20 40.40 -11.81
CA LYS A 239 83.57 40.73 -11.31
C LYS A 239 84.44 39.52 -11.49
#